data_b4ecdf7a23c7a9cf03bd3252d73f78e5
#
_entry.id   b4ecdf7a23c7a9cf03bd3252d73f78e5
#
_cell.length_a   1.000
_cell.length_b   1.000
_cell.length_c   1.000
_cell.angle_alpha   90.00
_cell.angle_beta   90.00
_cell.angle_gamma   90.00
#
_symmetry.space_group_name_H-M   'P 1'
#
loop_
_entity.id
_entity.type
_entity.pdbx_description
1 polymer ?
#
loop_
_entity_poly.entity_id
_entity_poly.type
_entity_poly.pdbx_seq_one_letter_code
_entity_poly.pdbx_strand_id
1 'polypeptide(L)'
;AEECSDLMKGLQYEALFKLEEGERPLRVLSLFSGCGGMDLGLEGGFACHARSVSNSEWIQQPLNAQWMLLKRNRFRTVFACDILPAARLTWLRYMRRFGIDPSVYHLDSVVDLVKRQAEGQAVFPSEVDVVTGGFPCQDFSLAGKRKGFDSAVSHNGERRKADAGDIPSEETRGKLYMWMKQVIDIVRPKLFIAENVKGLVSLGDVKRIIQRDFSAANGGDYIVLDPQVLHAGNYGVPETRERVIFIGIKRSALTPEALAALEREQVPAAFNPYPAATHGCTVRDPRLARPVTCRDIFGDLPEPAESVDLAQQNFSGAKYMDNGTQGQTEILLDGLAPTIRSEHHGNIEFRRLSA
;
A
#
# COMPACT_ATOMS: atom_id res chain seq x y z
N ALA A 1 3.18 -1.90 19.16
CA ALA A 1 2.73 -0.66 18.48
C ALA A 1 3.00 0.58 19.33
N GLU A 2 2.83 0.52 20.66
CA GLU A 2 3.21 1.63 21.57
C GLU A 2 4.70 1.73 21.77
N GLU A 3 5.44 0.63 21.86
CA GLU A 3 6.90 0.68 21.91
C GLU A 3 7.50 1.41 20.72
N CYS A 4 7.01 1.16 19.51
CA CYS A 4 7.47 1.90 18.33
C CYS A 4 7.06 3.38 18.40
N SER A 5 5.88 3.68 18.96
CA SER A 5 5.42 5.06 19.22
C SER A 5 6.23 5.73 20.31
N ASP A 6 6.59 5.01 21.36
CA ASP A 6 7.40 5.53 22.47
C ASP A 6 8.86 5.74 22.09
N LEU A 7 9.43 4.84 21.30
CA LEU A 7 10.76 5.02 20.71
C LEU A 7 10.86 6.27 19.84
N MET A 8 9.73 6.71 19.28
CA MET A 8 9.65 7.90 18.44
C MET A 8 9.15 9.15 19.18
N LYS A 9 8.74 9.03 20.46
CA LYS A 9 8.38 10.18 21.30
C LYS A 9 9.60 11.07 21.52
N GLY A 10 9.42 12.37 21.37
CA GLY A 10 10.48 13.36 21.58
C GLY A 10 11.42 13.57 20.39
N LEU A 11 11.29 12.83 19.31
CA LEU A 11 12.02 13.13 18.08
C LEU A 11 11.48 14.43 17.46
N GLN A 12 12.38 15.38 17.25
CA GLN A 12 12.05 16.60 16.50
C GLN A 12 12.12 16.31 15.01
N TYR A 13 11.03 15.76 14.46
CA TYR A 13 10.95 15.32 13.06
C TYR A 13 11.35 16.38 12.06
N GLU A 14 10.92 17.62 12.23
CA GLU A 14 11.26 18.73 11.35
C GLU A 14 12.78 19.03 11.30
N ALA A 15 13.49 18.83 12.43
CA ALA A 15 14.92 18.99 12.50
C ALA A 15 15.69 17.82 11.87
N LEU A 16 15.12 16.59 11.96
CA LEU A 16 15.76 15.38 11.45
C LEU A 16 15.61 15.20 9.94
N PHE A 17 14.60 15.82 9.32
CA PHE A 17 14.23 15.54 7.95
C PHE A 17 14.17 16.80 7.07
N LYS A 18 15.27 17.52 6.98
CA LYS A 18 15.42 18.60 5.98
C LYS A 18 15.68 17.99 4.60
N LEU A 19 15.02 18.52 3.59
CA LEU A 19 15.44 18.30 2.20
C LEU A 19 16.79 18.97 1.97
N GLU A 20 17.59 18.41 1.07
CA GLU A 20 18.81 19.08 0.64
C GLU A 20 18.49 20.43 -0.01
N GLU A 21 19.39 21.41 0.16
CA GLU A 21 19.18 22.75 -0.32
C GLU A 21 19.03 22.75 -1.86
N GLY A 22 17.90 23.27 -2.37
CA GLY A 22 17.58 23.28 -3.80
C GLY A 22 16.72 22.09 -4.31
N GLU A 23 16.45 21.09 -3.49
CA GLU A 23 15.57 19.99 -3.87
C GLU A 23 14.09 20.28 -3.54
N ARG A 24 13.24 20.30 -4.58
CA ARG A 24 11.80 20.31 -4.34
C ARG A 24 11.29 18.90 -4.02
N PRO A 25 10.32 18.76 -3.13
CA PRO A 25 9.68 17.47 -2.88
C PRO A 25 8.91 16.97 -4.11
N LEU A 26 8.86 15.67 -4.30
CA LEU A 26 7.99 15.01 -5.26
C LEU A 26 6.59 14.90 -4.66
N ARG A 27 5.61 15.50 -5.31
CA ARG A 27 4.24 15.63 -4.82
C ARG A 27 3.43 14.37 -5.14
N VAL A 28 2.92 13.72 -4.10
CA VAL A 28 2.15 12.47 -4.18
C VAL A 28 0.66 12.74 -3.98
N LEU A 29 -0.15 12.22 -4.89
CA LEU A 29 -1.60 12.14 -4.75
C LEU A 29 -1.97 10.67 -4.52
N SER A 30 -2.53 10.38 -3.35
CA SER A 30 -2.89 9.04 -2.90
C SER A 30 -4.39 8.83 -3.00
N LEU A 31 -4.80 7.80 -3.73
CA LEU A 31 -6.18 7.37 -3.90
C LEU A 31 -6.42 6.06 -3.15
N PHE A 32 -7.61 5.89 -2.59
CA PHE A 32 -7.92 4.72 -1.76
C PHE A 32 -6.88 4.54 -0.65
N SER A 33 -6.49 5.65 -0.03
CA SER A 33 -5.31 5.75 0.84
C SER A 33 -5.40 4.86 2.08
N GLY A 34 -6.61 4.51 2.50
CA GLY A 34 -6.82 3.75 3.72
C GLY A 34 -6.12 4.39 4.91
N CYS A 35 -5.40 3.61 5.70
CA CYS A 35 -4.60 4.10 6.82
C CYS A 35 -3.19 4.61 6.43
N GLY A 36 -2.86 4.68 5.12
CA GLY A 36 -1.64 5.32 4.63
C GLY A 36 -0.42 4.41 4.52
N GLY A 37 -0.59 3.11 4.36
CA GLY A 37 0.56 2.20 4.26
C GLY A 37 1.48 2.50 3.08
N MET A 38 0.93 2.79 1.92
CA MET A 38 1.71 3.16 0.72
C MET A 38 2.30 4.57 0.87
N ASP A 39 1.53 5.50 1.43
CA ASP A 39 1.97 6.87 1.68
C ASP A 39 3.17 6.90 2.63
N LEU A 40 3.10 6.11 3.70
CA LEU A 40 4.20 5.95 4.64
C LEU A 40 5.46 5.39 3.98
N GLY A 41 5.31 4.38 3.12
CA GLY A 41 6.42 3.80 2.37
C GLY A 41 7.10 4.84 1.46
N LEU A 42 6.33 5.73 0.84
CA LEU A 42 6.86 6.82 0.01
C LEU A 42 7.48 7.95 0.85
N GLU A 43 6.83 8.38 1.93
CA GLU A 43 7.36 9.43 2.81
C GLU A 43 8.65 9.00 3.52
N GLY A 44 8.79 7.73 3.90
CA GLY A 44 9.88 7.27 4.77
C GLY A 44 9.73 7.78 6.21
N GLY A 45 10.84 7.89 6.94
CA GLY A 45 10.86 8.51 8.29
C GLY A 45 10.12 7.72 9.35
N PHE A 46 10.04 6.39 9.24
CA PHE A 46 9.38 5.52 10.21
C PHE A 46 10.37 4.53 10.85
N ALA A 47 9.98 4.01 12.00
CA ALA A 47 10.77 2.99 12.68
C ALA A 47 10.58 1.62 12.01
N CYS A 48 11.70 0.94 11.77
CA CYS A 48 11.73 -0.36 11.14
C CYS A 48 12.65 -1.29 11.93
N HIS A 49 12.33 -2.56 12.00
CA HIS A 49 13.20 -3.53 12.63
C HIS A 49 14.51 -3.67 11.84
N ALA A 50 15.65 -3.73 12.55
CA ALA A 50 16.99 -3.71 11.92
C ALA A 50 17.17 -4.80 10.86
N ARG A 51 16.61 -6.00 11.08
CA ARG A 51 16.68 -7.11 10.12
C ARG A 51 15.88 -6.91 8.84
N SER A 52 14.88 -6.02 8.87
CA SER A 52 14.08 -5.66 7.68
C SER A 52 14.80 -4.66 6.78
N VAL A 53 15.88 -4.05 7.25
CA VAL A 53 16.64 -3.04 6.50
C VAL A 53 17.83 -3.70 5.81
N SER A 54 17.79 -3.76 4.49
CA SER A 54 18.85 -4.36 3.67
C SER A 54 19.95 -3.38 3.25
N ASN A 55 19.68 -2.07 3.32
CA ASN A 55 20.64 -1.02 2.97
C ASN A 55 20.81 -0.06 4.14
N SER A 56 22.01 -0.02 4.73
CA SER A 56 22.34 0.85 5.86
C SER A 56 22.25 2.35 5.53
N GLU A 57 22.35 2.72 4.27
CA GLU A 57 22.19 4.12 3.83
C GLU A 57 20.78 4.66 4.05
N TRP A 58 19.78 3.78 4.17
CA TRP A 58 18.39 4.17 4.47
C TRP A 58 18.18 4.51 5.94
N ILE A 59 19.13 4.16 6.80
CA ILE A 59 19.05 4.40 8.24
C ILE A 59 19.43 5.86 8.55
N GLN A 60 18.52 6.56 9.24
CA GLN A 60 18.79 7.88 9.81
C GLN A 60 19.59 7.74 11.11
N GLN A 61 19.09 6.88 12.02
CA GLN A 61 19.75 6.58 13.29
C GLN A 61 19.18 5.29 13.89
N PRO A 62 19.94 4.58 14.76
CA PRO A 62 19.39 3.53 15.58
C PRO A 62 18.49 4.14 16.67
N LEU A 63 17.37 3.49 16.97
CA LEU A 63 16.50 3.82 18.10
C LEU A 63 16.86 2.98 19.33
N ASN A 64 17.16 1.71 19.11
CA ASN A 64 17.74 0.77 20.07
C ASN A 64 18.46 -0.36 19.32
N ALA A 65 18.80 -1.45 20.02
CA ALA A 65 19.52 -2.58 19.41
C ALA A 65 18.73 -3.29 18.28
N GLN A 66 17.40 -3.20 18.27
CA GLN A 66 16.53 -3.91 17.32
C GLN A 66 15.84 -2.98 16.32
N TRP A 67 15.66 -1.70 16.64
CA TRP A 67 14.87 -0.77 15.87
C TRP A 67 15.70 0.39 15.31
N MET A 68 15.47 0.69 14.05
CA MET A 68 16.11 1.76 13.30
C MET A 68 15.08 2.79 12.84
N LEU A 69 15.41 4.07 12.92
CA LEU A 69 14.67 5.11 12.23
C LEU A 69 15.18 5.21 10.80
N LEU A 70 14.28 5.08 9.84
CA LEU A 70 14.64 5.26 8.42
C LEU A 70 14.68 6.74 8.06
N LYS A 71 15.49 7.08 7.07
CA LYS A 71 15.53 8.42 6.46
C LYS A 71 14.17 8.75 5.84
N ARG A 72 13.86 10.03 5.81
CA ARG A 72 12.72 10.52 5.05
C ARG A 72 13.08 10.63 3.57
N ASN A 73 12.15 10.24 2.69
CA ASN A 73 12.32 10.34 1.24
C ASN A 73 11.94 11.75 0.74
N ARG A 74 12.16 11.99 -0.55
CA ARG A 74 11.76 13.23 -1.23
C ARG A 74 10.25 13.33 -1.48
N PHE A 75 9.50 12.26 -1.31
CA PHE A 75 8.06 12.26 -1.55
C PHE A 75 7.30 12.99 -0.44
N ARG A 76 6.28 13.73 -0.83
CA ARG A 76 5.35 14.42 0.09
C ARG A 76 3.94 14.22 -0.38
N THR A 77 3.12 13.64 0.47
CA THR A 77 1.70 13.45 0.21
C THR A 77 0.98 14.79 0.31
N VAL A 78 0.46 15.26 -0.81
CA VAL A 78 -0.23 16.55 -0.93
C VAL A 78 -1.74 16.40 -1.10
N PHE A 79 -2.20 15.18 -1.31
CA PHE A 79 -3.60 14.80 -1.42
C PHE A 79 -3.75 13.32 -1.07
N ALA A 80 -4.73 13.00 -0.25
CA ALA A 80 -5.12 11.63 0.07
C ALA A 80 -6.65 11.52 0.12
N CYS A 81 -7.23 10.39 -0.28
CA CYS A 81 -8.67 10.18 -0.12
C CYS A 81 -9.04 8.72 0.17
N ASP A 82 -10.06 8.56 0.99
CA ASP A 82 -10.75 7.27 1.24
C ASP A 82 -12.15 7.56 1.77
N ILE A 83 -13.04 6.57 1.72
CA ILE A 83 -14.41 6.68 2.22
C ILE A 83 -14.55 6.27 3.70
N LEU A 84 -13.50 5.72 4.32
CA LEU A 84 -13.55 5.14 5.66
C LEU A 84 -13.08 6.13 6.75
N PRO A 85 -13.96 6.58 7.66
CA PRO A 85 -13.59 7.52 8.74
C PRO A 85 -12.50 6.97 9.67
N ALA A 86 -12.53 5.66 9.99
CA ALA A 86 -11.53 5.03 10.85
C ALA A 86 -10.14 5.01 10.19
N ALA A 87 -10.09 4.79 8.87
CA ALA A 87 -8.85 4.87 8.10
C ALA A 87 -8.25 6.28 8.15
N ARG A 88 -9.08 7.31 7.94
CA ARG A 88 -8.67 8.72 8.06
C ARG A 88 -8.09 9.05 9.43
N LEU A 89 -8.72 8.59 10.52
CA LEU A 89 -8.21 8.83 11.88
C LEU A 89 -6.79 8.25 12.06
N THR A 90 -6.57 7.03 11.61
CA THR A 90 -5.27 6.36 11.68
C THR A 90 -4.24 7.11 10.83
N TRP A 91 -4.60 7.45 9.59
CA TRP A 91 -3.75 8.22 8.68
C TRP A 91 -3.32 9.56 9.28
N LEU A 92 -4.28 10.35 9.76
CA LEU A 92 -4.01 11.65 10.38
C LEU A 92 -3.14 11.54 11.63
N ARG A 93 -3.40 10.53 12.49
CA ARG A 93 -2.60 10.31 13.71
C ARG A 93 -1.14 10.06 13.36
N TYR A 94 -0.88 9.33 12.28
CA TYR A 94 0.47 9.00 11.87
C TYR A 94 1.14 10.17 11.11
N MET A 95 0.47 10.74 10.12
CA MET A 95 1.05 11.73 9.20
C MET A 95 1.25 13.12 9.83
N ARG A 96 0.53 13.44 10.91
CA ARG A 96 0.80 14.66 11.70
C ARG A 96 2.23 14.78 12.17
N ARG A 97 2.93 13.67 12.38
CA ARG A 97 4.36 13.65 12.77
C ARG A 97 5.26 14.27 11.72
N PHE A 98 4.82 14.30 10.48
CA PHE A 98 5.55 14.88 9.35
C PHE A 98 5.14 16.33 9.05
N GLY A 99 4.35 16.95 9.90
CA GLY A 99 3.82 18.29 9.64
C GLY A 99 2.79 18.37 8.51
N ILE A 100 2.20 17.22 8.10
CA ILE A 100 1.19 17.20 7.03
C ILE A 100 -0.13 17.74 7.58
N ASP A 101 -0.69 18.74 6.88
CA ASP A 101 -1.95 19.36 7.25
C ASP A 101 -3.11 18.35 7.12
N PRO A 102 -4.02 18.30 8.11
CA PRO A 102 -5.18 17.41 8.07
C PRO A 102 -6.12 17.60 6.87
N SER A 103 -6.14 18.77 6.25
CA SER A 103 -6.93 19.07 5.03
C SER A 103 -6.47 18.30 3.79
N VAL A 104 -5.25 17.75 3.81
CA VAL A 104 -4.72 16.89 2.76
C VAL A 104 -5.56 15.62 2.59
N TYR A 105 -6.19 15.12 3.68
CA TYR A 105 -6.99 13.90 3.61
C TYR A 105 -8.49 14.19 3.44
N HIS A 106 -9.01 13.85 2.28
CA HIS A 106 -10.41 13.97 1.91
C HIS A 106 -11.17 12.68 2.25
N LEU A 107 -12.21 12.81 3.07
CA LEU A 107 -13.12 11.69 3.38
C LEU A 107 -14.23 11.64 2.32
N ASP A 108 -13.84 11.25 1.13
CA ASP A 108 -14.69 11.28 -0.06
C ASP A 108 -14.37 10.09 -0.97
N SER A 109 -15.37 9.71 -1.77
CA SER A 109 -15.13 8.75 -2.86
C SER A 109 -14.38 9.41 -4.02
N VAL A 110 -13.43 8.69 -4.62
CA VAL A 110 -12.74 9.14 -5.84
C VAL A 110 -13.73 9.48 -6.96
N VAL A 111 -14.85 8.76 -7.04
CA VAL A 111 -15.93 9.00 -8.03
C VAL A 111 -16.51 10.39 -7.85
N ASP A 112 -16.87 10.76 -6.62
CA ASP A 112 -17.46 12.05 -6.31
C ASP A 112 -16.45 13.19 -6.51
N LEU A 113 -15.19 12.95 -6.17
CA LEU A 113 -14.09 13.90 -6.39
C LEU A 113 -13.89 14.19 -7.89
N VAL A 114 -13.88 13.16 -8.74
CA VAL A 114 -13.76 13.33 -10.19
C VAL A 114 -14.97 14.05 -10.78
N LYS A 115 -16.18 13.72 -10.34
CA LYS A 115 -17.41 14.40 -10.79
C LYS A 115 -17.38 15.90 -10.46
N ARG A 116 -17.02 16.24 -9.21
CA ARG A 116 -16.87 17.65 -8.81
C ARG A 116 -15.81 18.40 -9.61
N GLN A 117 -14.69 17.72 -9.93
CA GLN A 117 -13.66 18.29 -10.80
C GLN A 117 -14.21 18.54 -12.23
N ALA A 118 -15.01 17.63 -12.77
CA ALA A 118 -15.65 17.79 -14.09
C ALA A 118 -16.70 18.92 -14.11
N GLU A 119 -17.32 19.21 -12.96
CA GLU A 119 -18.24 20.33 -12.75
C GLU A 119 -17.52 21.69 -12.58
N GLY A 120 -16.20 21.72 -12.68
CA GLY A 120 -15.38 22.93 -12.61
C GLY A 120 -14.87 23.30 -11.22
N GLN A 121 -15.06 22.43 -10.21
CA GLN A 121 -14.44 22.63 -8.89
C GLN A 121 -12.95 22.26 -8.97
N ALA A 122 -12.08 23.07 -8.37
CA ALA A 122 -10.65 22.75 -8.27
C ALA A 122 -10.43 21.75 -7.12
N VAL A 123 -10.62 20.44 -7.40
CA VAL A 123 -10.53 19.37 -6.40
C VAL A 123 -9.09 18.87 -6.26
N PHE A 124 -8.45 18.55 -7.39
CA PHE A 124 -7.11 17.98 -7.37
C PHE A 124 -6.02 19.04 -7.45
N PRO A 125 -4.86 18.81 -6.80
CA PRO A 125 -3.71 19.71 -6.92
C PRO A 125 -3.24 19.86 -8.36
N SER A 126 -2.81 21.07 -8.74
CA SER A 126 -2.32 21.37 -10.10
C SER A 126 -1.00 20.70 -10.44
N GLU A 127 -0.15 20.47 -9.43
CA GLU A 127 1.16 19.86 -9.62
C GLU A 127 1.24 18.57 -8.83
N VAL A 128 1.27 17.44 -9.53
CA VAL A 128 1.39 16.08 -8.97
C VAL A 128 2.48 15.35 -9.74
N ASP A 129 3.48 14.85 -9.03
CA ASP A 129 4.54 14.05 -9.64
C ASP A 129 4.19 12.56 -9.67
N VAL A 130 3.51 12.07 -8.63
CA VAL A 130 3.17 10.66 -8.46
C VAL A 130 1.71 10.50 -8.06
N VAL A 131 1.00 9.58 -8.70
CA VAL A 131 -0.32 9.10 -8.26
C VAL A 131 -0.18 7.67 -7.76
N THR A 132 -0.69 7.40 -6.56
CA THR A 132 -0.78 6.05 -6.01
C THR A 132 -2.22 5.65 -5.79
N GLY A 133 -2.52 4.34 -5.85
CA GLY A 133 -3.86 3.87 -5.52
C GLY A 133 -3.95 2.37 -5.35
N GLY A 134 -4.51 1.93 -4.22
CA GLY A 134 -4.90 0.56 -3.97
C GLY A 134 -6.41 0.40 -4.19
N PHE A 135 -6.87 0.34 -5.44
CA PHE A 135 -8.30 0.28 -5.73
C PHE A 135 -8.94 -1.01 -5.18
N PRO A 136 -10.23 -0.96 -4.71
CA PRO A 136 -10.88 -2.08 -4.07
C PRO A 136 -10.85 -3.37 -4.87
N CYS A 137 -10.52 -4.47 -4.18
CA CYS A 137 -10.30 -5.79 -4.77
C CYS A 137 -11.37 -6.83 -4.39
N GLN A 138 -12.41 -6.43 -3.64
CA GLN A 138 -13.35 -7.39 -3.03
C GLN A 138 -14.00 -8.33 -4.07
N ASP A 139 -14.15 -7.89 -5.31
CA ASP A 139 -14.71 -8.67 -6.40
C ASP A 139 -13.65 -9.48 -7.16
N PHE A 140 -12.35 -9.22 -6.92
CA PHE A 140 -11.22 -9.93 -7.51
C PHE A 140 -10.51 -10.89 -6.54
N SER A 141 -10.85 -10.86 -5.23
CA SER A 141 -10.16 -11.68 -4.24
C SER A 141 -10.68 -13.13 -4.19
N LEU A 142 -9.81 -14.07 -3.76
CA LEU A 142 -10.20 -15.47 -3.51
C LEU A 142 -11.25 -15.60 -2.41
N ALA A 143 -11.32 -14.65 -1.48
CA ALA A 143 -12.29 -14.60 -0.40
C ALA A 143 -13.60 -13.92 -0.81
N GLY A 144 -13.63 -13.18 -1.92
CA GLY A 144 -14.81 -12.58 -2.50
C GLY A 144 -15.55 -13.54 -3.43
N LYS A 145 -16.70 -13.11 -3.96
CA LYS A 145 -17.50 -13.90 -4.90
C LYS A 145 -16.90 -13.99 -6.32
N ARG A 146 -15.66 -13.51 -6.53
CA ARG A 146 -14.95 -13.46 -7.81
C ARG A 146 -15.78 -12.86 -8.95
N LYS A 147 -16.61 -11.87 -8.66
CA LYS A 147 -17.46 -11.22 -9.68
C LYS A 147 -16.68 -10.31 -10.63
N GLY A 148 -15.44 -9.94 -10.28
CA GLY A 148 -14.60 -9.11 -11.14
C GLY A 148 -15.26 -7.77 -11.48
N PHE A 149 -15.45 -7.51 -12.78
CA PHE A 149 -16.12 -6.29 -13.26
C PHE A 149 -17.64 -6.29 -13.04
N ASP A 150 -18.24 -7.43 -12.65
CA ASP A 150 -19.70 -7.59 -12.47
C ASP A 150 -20.14 -7.35 -11.03
N SER A 151 -19.50 -6.43 -10.32
CA SER A 151 -19.85 -6.09 -8.96
C SER A 151 -21.19 -5.34 -8.86
N ALA A 152 -22.04 -5.76 -7.92
CA ALA A 152 -23.29 -5.09 -7.57
C ALA A 152 -23.16 -4.10 -6.41
N VAL A 153 -21.94 -3.88 -5.91
CA VAL A 153 -21.67 -2.96 -4.78
C VAL A 153 -21.22 -1.61 -5.30
N SER A 154 -21.88 -0.53 -4.85
CA SER A 154 -21.54 0.84 -5.25
C SER A 154 -20.17 1.28 -4.73
N HIS A 155 -19.64 2.37 -5.27
CA HIS A 155 -18.38 2.98 -4.83
C HIS A 155 -18.39 3.41 -3.35
N ASN A 156 -19.57 3.70 -2.78
CA ASN A 156 -19.76 4.03 -1.36
C ASN A 156 -19.97 2.82 -0.44
N GLY A 157 -19.89 1.61 -0.99
CA GLY A 157 -20.04 0.38 -0.21
C GLY A 157 -21.47 -0.10 -0.03
N GLU A 158 -22.46 0.58 -0.55
CA GLU A 158 -23.86 0.18 -0.48
C GLU A 158 -24.18 -0.92 -1.50
N ARG A 159 -24.98 -1.90 -1.12
CA ARG A 159 -25.53 -2.87 -2.08
C ARG A 159 -26.67 -2.22 -2.84
N ARG A 160 -26.61 -2.23 -4.17
CA ARG A 160 -27.76 -1.88 -5.01
C ARG A 160 -28.87 -2.89 -4.78
N LYS A 161 -30.13 -2.41 -4.63
CA LYS A 161 -31.30 -3.27 -4.57
C LYS A 161 -31.42 -4.05 -5.90
N ALA A 162 -31.86 -5.31 -5.80
CA ALA A 162 -31.93 -6.26 -6.90
C ALA A 162 -32.83 -5.87 -8.10
N ASP A 163 -33.60 -4.79 -7.97
CA ASP A 163 -34.56 -4.33 -8.99
C ASP A 163 -33.99 -3.34 -10.04
N ALA A 164 -32.74 -2.86 -9.83
CA ALA A 164 -32.05 -2.13 -10.89
C ALA A 164 -31.24 -3.15 -11.67
N GLY A 165 -31.73 -3.56 -12.84
CA GLY A 165 -31.18 -4.64 -13.66
C GLY A 165 -29.65 -4.76 -13.54
N ASP A 166 -29.18 -6.00 -13.45
CA ASP A 166 -27.78 -6.44 -13.16
C ASP A 166 -26.72 -5.92 -14.17
N ILE A 167 -26.81 -4.66 -14.61
CA ILE A 167 -25.83 -4.04 -15.49
C ILE A 167 -24.74 -3.40 -14.64
N PRO A 168 -23.50 -3.91 -14.70
CA PRO A 168 -22.36 -3.29 -14.01
C PRO A 168 -22.18 -1.85 -14.49
N SER A 169 -22.34 -0.88 -13.59
CA SER A 169 -22.06 0.52 -13.91
C SER A 169 -20.58 0.82 -13.68
N GLU A 170 -20.06 1.87 -14.33
CA GLU A 170 -18.69 2.35 -14.11
C GLU A 170 -18.45 2.77 -12.65
N GLU A 171 -19.50 3.04 -11.90
CA GLU A 171 -19.46 3.41 -10.49
C GLU A 171 -19.37 2.20 -9.55
N THR A 172 -19.39 0.98 -10.05
CA THR A 172 -19.24 -0.20 -9.20
C THR A 172 -17.80 -0.45 -8.81
N ARG A 173 -17.58 -1.14 -7.68
CA ARG A 173 -16.23 -1.44 -7.14
C ARG A 173 -15.32 -2.17 -8.13
N GLY A 174 -15.87 -2.99 -9.01
CA GLY A 174 -15.11 -3.70 -10.03
C GLY A 174 -14.47 -2.80 -11.08
N LYS A 175 -14.95 -1.55 -11.21
CA LYS A 175 -14.45 -0.58 -12.20
C LYS A 175 -13.76 0.64 -11.59
N LEU A 176 -13.51 0.67 -10.29
CA LEU A 176 -12.88 1.81 -9.62
C LEU A 176 -11.46 2.14 -10.12
N TYR A 177 -10.76 1.19 -10.76
CA TYR A 177 -9.50 1.48 -11.44
C TYR A 177 -9.67 2.50 -12.58
N MET A 178 -10.84 2.52 -13.24
CA MET A 178 -11.15 3.51 -14.30
C MET A 178 -11.21 4.93 -13.74
N TRP A 179 -11.71 5.09 -12.52
CA TRP A 179 -11.72 6.38 -11.84
C TRP A 179 -10.31 6.83 -11.42
N MET A 180 -9.46 5.90 -11.01
CA MET A 180 -8.03 6.19 -10.86
C MET A 180 -7.41 6.63 -12.18
N LYS A 181 -7.75 5.97 -13.30
CA LYS A 181 -7.31 6.40 -14.64
C LYS A 181 -7.76 7.81 -14.95
N GLN A 182 -9.02 8.18 -14.65
CA GLN A 182 -9.51 9.54 -14.86
C GLN A 182 -8.73 10.57 -14.03
N VAL A 183 -8.36 10.26 -12.79
CA VAL A 183 -7.48 11.13 -11.99
C VAL A 183 -6.12 11.27 -12.68
N ILE A 184 -5.53 10.18 -13.20
CA ILE A 184 -4.28 10.24 -13.97
C ILE A 184 -4.42 11.14 -15.20
N ASP A 185 -5.56 11.06 -15.91
CA ASP A 185 -5.85 11.92 -17.07
C ASP A 185 -5.95 13.40 -16.69
N ILE A 186 -6.50 13.71 -15.50
CA ILE A 186 -6.65 15.07 -14.99
C ILE A 186 -5.30 15.65 -14.54
N VAL A 187 -4.57 14.95 -13.65
CA VAL A 187 -3.37 15.50 -12.99
C VAL A 187 -2.08 15.23 -13.76
N ARG A 188 -2.08 14.26 -14.69
CA ARG A 188 -0.97 13.92 -15.59
C ARG A 188 0.38 13.72 -14.88
N PRO A 189 0.46 12.85 -13.87
CA PRO A 189 1.67 12.66 -13.08
C PRO A 189 2.82 12.12 -13.94
N LYS A 190 4.05 12.23 -13.46
CA LYS A 190 5.22 11.59 -14.09
C LYS A 190 5.21 10.08 -13.92
N LEU A 191 4.67 9.62 -12.79
CA LEU A 191 4.60 8.21 -12.40
C LEU A 191 3.25 7.91 -11.75
N PHE A 192 2.71 6.73 -11.99
CA PHE A 192 1.68 6.18 -11.12
C PHE A 192 1.98 4.76 -10.69
N ILE A 193 1.50 4.39 -9.50
CA ILE A 193 1.59 3.06 -8.91
C ILE A 193 0.19 2.62 -8.52
N ALA A 194 -0.29 1.54 -9.12
CA ALA A 194 -1.58 0.95 -8.77
C ALA A 194 -1.35 -0.43 -8.14
N GLU A 195 -2.00 -0.69 -7.01
CA GLU A 195 -1.86 -1.93 -6.25
C GLU A 195 -3.17 -2.70 -6.24
N ASN A 196 -3.06 -4.04 -6.29
CA ASN A 196 -4.20 -4.90 -6.05
C ASN A 196 -3.75 -6.27 -5.52
N VAL A 197 -4.72 -7.12 -5.17
CA VAL A 197 -4.44 -8.48 -4.70
C VAL A 197 -3.93 -9.37 -5.83
N LYS A 198 -3.09 -10.35 -5.50
CA LYS A 198 -2.60 -11.38 -6.44
C LYS A 198 -3.75 -12.06 -7.20
N GLY A 199 -4.91 -12.25 -6.58
CA GLY A 199 -6.06 -12.89 -7.21
C GLY A 199 -6.50 -12.24 -8.51
N LEU A 200 -6.22 -10.95 -8.73
CA LEU A 200 -6.52 -10.22 -9.94
C LEU A 200 -5.83 -10.83 -11.18
N VAL A 201 -4.58 -11.28 -11.04
CA VAL A 201 -3.82 -11.87 -12.18
C VAL A 201 -4.30 -13.25 -12.59
N SER A 202 -5.10 -13.93 -11.75
CA SER A 202 -5.68 -15.24 -12.05
C SER A 202 -7.10 -15.18 -12.67
N LEU A 203 -7.63 -13.97 -12.90
CA LEU A 203 -8.95 -13.73 -13.45
C LEU A 203 -8.87 -13.43 -14.95
N GLY A 204 -8.69 -14.46 -15.78
CA GLY A 204 -8.68 -14.32 -17.25
C GLY A 204 -7.80 -13.15 -17.74
N ASP A 205 -8.37 -12.28 -18.57
CA ASP A 205 -7.65 -11.15 -19.18
C ASP A 205 -7.67 -9.86 -18.36
N VAL A 206 -8.17 -9.88 -17.10
CA VAL A 206 -8.34 -8.67 -16.29
C VAL A 206 -7.03 -7.88 -16.13
N LYS A 207 -5.90 -8.56 -15.86
CA LYS A 207 -4.58 -7.92 -15.79
C LYS A 207 -4.26 -7.14 -17.07
N ARG A 208 -4.48 -7.75 -18.24
CA ARG A 208 -4.20 -7.14 -19.55
C ARG A 208 -5.15 -5.98 -19.86
N ILE A 209 -6.42 -6.13 -19.50
CA ILE A 209 -7.42 -5.06 -19.66
C ILE A 209 -7.00 -3.82 -18.87
N ILE A 210 -6.70 -3.98 -17.59
CA ILE A 210 -6.28 -2.86 -16.73
C ILE A 210 -4.98 -2.24 -17.25
N GLN A 211 -3.98 -3.06 -17.62
CA GLN A 211 -2.73 -2.56 -18.19
C GLN A 211 -2.96 -1.74 -19.46
N ARG A 212 -3.78 -2.24 -20.39
CA ARG A 212 -4.14 -1.54 -21.63
C ARG A 212 -4.86 -0.22 -21.33
N ASP A 213 -5.84 -0.25 -20.43
CA ASP A 213 -6.63 0.94 -20.10
C ASP A 213 -5.78 2.02 -19.43
N PHE A 214 -4.86 1.64 -18.55
CA PHE A 214 -3.88 2.58 -17.98
C PHE A 214 -2.88 3.09 -19.05
N SER A 215 -2.47 2.25 -20.00
CA SER A 215 -1.58 2.69 -21.09
C SER A 215 -2.26 3.72 -21.99
N ALA A 216 -3.59 3.68 -22.10
CA ALA A 216 -4.37 4.64 -22.87
C ALA A 216 -4.59 5.99 -22.13
N ALA A 217 -4.12 6.11 -20.87
CA ALA A 217 -4.26 7.35 -20.13
C ALA A 217 -3.51 8.51 -20.82
N ASN A 218 -4.09 9.71 -20.72
CA ASN A 218 -3.56 10.94 -21.32
C ASN A 218 -3.21 10.77 -22.80
N GLY A 219 -4.10 10.11 -23.56
CA GLY A 219 -3.89 9.89 -25.01
C GLY A 219 -2.78 8.89 -25.36
N GLY A 220 -2.42 7.99 -24.42
CA GLY A 220 -1.37 6.99 -24.61
C GLY A 220 0.04 7.47 -24.22
N ASP A 221 0.17 8.54 -23.46
CA ASP A 221 1.47 9.09 -23.01
C ASP A 221 2.10 8.30 -21.85
N TYR A 222 1.61 7.09 -21.52
CA TYR A 222 2.19 6.26 -20.47
C TYR A 222 2.71 4.93 -21.00
N ILE A 223 3.92 4.55 -20.55
CA ILE A 223 4.39 3.17 -20.59
C ILE A 223 3.94 2.49 -19.32
N VAL A 224 3.09 1.47 -19.44
CA VAL A 224 2.70 0.62 -18.32
C VAL A 224 3.44 -0.70 -18.45
N LEU A 225 4.35 -0.91 -17.52
CA LEU A 225 5.19 -2.11 -17.50
C LEU A 225 4.35 -3.36 -17.22
N ASP A 226 4.88 -4.54 -17.56
CA ASP A 226 4.19 -5.79 -17.21
C ASP A 226 4.05 -5.91 -15.69
N PRO A 227 2.79 -5.97 -15.17
CA PRO A 227 2.56 -5.94 -13.73
C PRO A 227 3.15 -7.14 -13.03
N GLN A 228 3.89 -6.90 -11.94
CA GLN A 228 4.55 -7.93 -11.16
C GLN A 228 3.82 -8.22 -9.86
N VAL A 229 3.81 -9.48 -9.44
CA VAL A 229 3.36 -9.90 -8.12
C VAL A 229 4.54 -9.87 -7.16
N LEU A 230 4.49 -8.98 -6.19
CA LEU A 230 5.51 -8.84 -5.16
C LEU A 230 5.05 -9.55 -3.88
N HIS A 231 5.96 -10.32 -3.27
CA HIS A 231 5.75 -11.01 -2.01
C HIS A 231 6.47 -10.26 -0.88
N ALA A 232 5.75 -9.81 0.13
CA ALA A 232 6.28 -8.96 1.20
C ALA A 232 7.49 -9.56 1.94
N GLY A 233 7.50 -10.87 2.12
CA GLY A 233 8.63 -11.59 2.74
C GLY A 233 9.95 -11.47 1.97
N ASN A 234 9.93 -11.19 0.66
CA ASN A 234 11.14 -10.94 -0.13
C ASN A 234 11.76 -9.56 0.14
N TYR A 235 11.07 -8.72 0.92
CA TYR A 235 11.47 -7.35 1.26
C TYR A 235 11.60 -7.13 2.77
N GLY A 236 11.78 -8.21 3.54
CA GLY A 236 12.00 -8.14 4.98
C GLY A 236 10.74 -7.89 5.83
N VAL A 237 9.56 -8.10 5.27
CA VAL A 237 8.30 -8.04 6.01
C VAL A 237 7.89 -9.47 6.42
N PRO A 238 7.66 -9.77 7.71
CA PRO A 238 7.32 -11.12 8.18
C PRO A 238 5.84 -11.46 7.89
N GLU A 239 5.40 -11.28 6.66
CA GLU A 239 4.02 -11.49 6.24
C GLU A 239 3.94 -12.19 4.88
N THR A 240 3.03 -13.13 4.71
CA THR A 240 2.78 -13.85 3.44
C THR A 240 1.96 -13.02 2.44
N ARG A 241 2.09 -11.71 2.48
CA ARG A 241 1.34 -10.77 1.66
C ARG A 241 1.86 -10.73 0.23
N GLU A 242 1.01 -11.03 -0.73
CA GLU A 242 1.30 -10.91 -2.16
C GLU A 242 0.39 -9.87 -2.80
N ARG A 243 0.99 -8.97 -3.59
CA ARG A 243 0.27 -7.91 -4.29
C ARG A 243 0.76 -7.75 -5.71
N VAL A 244 -0.18 -7.58 -6.64
CA VAL A 244 0.15 -7.16 -8.00
C VAL A 244 0.33 -5.65 -8.03
N ILE A 245 1.43 -5.22 -8.60
CA ILE A 245 1.78 -3.81 -8.75
C ILE A 245 1.83 -3.45 -10.23
N PHE A 246 1.11 -2.40 -10.60
CA PHE A 246 1.17 -1.77 -11.90
C PHE A 246 1.98 -0.49 -11.76
N ILE A 247 2.98 -0.30 -12.62
CA ILE A 247 3.78 0.92 -12.70
C ILE A 247 3.62 1.52 -14.08
N GLY A 248 3.14 2.76 -14.14
CA GLY A 248 3.04 3.52 -15.38
C GLY A 248 3.90 4.77 -15.30
N ILE A 249 4.73 4.98 -16.31
CA ILE A 249 5.67 6.09 -16.39
C ILE A 249 5.32 6.93 -17.61
N LYS A 250 5.21 8.25 -17.42
CA LYS A 250 4.90 9.19 -18.49
C LYS A 250 6.05 9.26 -19.48
N ARG A 251 5.77 9.00 -20.77
CA ARG A 251 6.79 9.00 -21.83
C ARG A 251 7.53 10.31 -21.94
N SER A 252 6.80 11.41 -21.89
CA SER A 252 7.37 12.77 -21.97
C SER A 252 8.21 13.16 -20.75
N ALA A 253 8.20 12.38 -19.67
CA ALA A 253 9.04 12.58 -18.49
C ALA A 253 10.35 11.77 -18.52
N LEU A 254 10.53 10.91 -19.52
CA LEU A 254 11.71 10.04 -19.64
C LEU A 254 12.79 10.66 -20.54
N THR A 255 14.04 10.32 -20.24
CA THR A 255 15.13 10.53 -21.21
C THR A 255 14.99 9.57 -22.39
N PRO A 256 15.52 9.89 -23.58
CA PRO A 256 15.47 8.98 -24.73
C PRO A 256 16.05 7.60 -24.43
N GLU A 257 17.11 7.52 -23.64
CA GLU A 257 17.75 6.27 -23.24
C GLU A 257 16.82 5.42 -22.35
N ALA A 258 16.20 6.05 -21.32
CA ALA A 258 15.27 5.38 -20.43
C ALA A 258 14.02 4.91 -21.19
N LEU A 259 13.50 5.75 -22.11
CA LEU A 259 12.36 5.41 -22.95
C LEU A 259 12.67 4.17 -23.80
N ALA A 260 13.80 4.17 -24.51
CA ALA A 260 14.22 3.04 -25.34
C ALA A 260 14.47 1.76 -24.51
N ALA A 261 14.94 1.89 -23.27
CA ALA A 261 15.14 0.75 -22.37
C ALA A 261 13.83 0.14 -21.89
N LEU A 262 12.84 0.98 -21.53
CA LEU A 262 11.52 0.54 -21.03
C LEU A 262 10.63 -0.05 -22.14
N GLU A 263 10.88 0.27 -23.41
CA GLU A 263 10.16 -0.30 -24.55
C GLU A 263 10.67 -1.66 -25.01
N ARG A 264 11.77 -2.15 -24.42
CA ARG A 264 12.29 -3.50 -24.73
C ARG A 264 11.40 -4.56 -24.13
N GLU A 265 11.33 -5.71 -24.80
CA GLU A 265 10.62 -6.89 -24.28
C GLU A 265 11.15 -7.32 -22.89
N GLN A 266 12.46 -7.23 -22.70
CA GLN A 266 13.10 -7.39 -21.40
C GLN A 266 13.74 -6.07 -20.98
N VAL A 267 13.12 -5.43 -19.97
CA VAL A 267 13.63 -4.18 -19.41
C VAL A 267 14.95 -4.46 -18.70
N PRO A 268 16.05 -3.78 -19.07
CA PRO A 268 17.34 -3.93 -18.38
C PRO A 268 17.21 -3.59 -16.89
N ALA A 269 17.94 -4.33 -16.04
CA ALA A 269 17.85 -4.17 -14.58
C ALA A 269 18.09 -2.72 -14.10
N ALA A 270 18.98 -1.97 -14.76
CA ALA A 270 19.28 -0.59 -14.43
C ALA A 270 18.08 0.37 -14.67
N PHE A 271 17.12 -0.02 -15.50
CA PHE A 271 15.93 0.78 -15.83
C PHE A 271 14.63 0.17 -15.28
N ASN A 272 14.71 -1.00 -14.63
CA ASN A 272 13.54 -1.67 -14.07
C ASN A 272 13.13 -0.98 -12.76
N PRO A 273 11.94 -0.35 -12.68
CA PRO A 273 11.50 0.35 -11.48
C PRO A 273 10.96 -0.60 -10.37
N TYR A 274 10.75 -1.88 -10.67
CA TYR A 274 10.36 -2.84 -9.65
C TYR A 274 11.52 -3.13 -8.70
N PRO A 275 11.28 -3.16 -7.37
CA PRO A 275 12.32 -3.42 -6.41
C PRO A 275 12.87 -4.84 -6.56
N ALA A 276 14.19 -4.99 -6.51
CA ALA A 276 14.81 -6.30 -6.40
C ALA A 276 14.56 -6.90 -5.00
N ALA A 277 14.40 -8.23 -4.92
CA ALA A 277 14.29 -8.92 -3.64
C ALA A 277 15.53 -8.65 -2.78
N THR A 278 15.32 -8.42 -1.49
CA THR A 278 16.37 -8.17 -0.49
C THR A 278 16.52 -9.34 0.48
N HIS A 279 15.47 -10.16 0.60
CA HIS A 279 15.41 -11.32 1.48
C HIS A 279 14.97 -12.57 0.71
N GLY A 280 15.56 -13.69 1.04
CA GLY A 280 15.35 -14.97 0.34
C GLY A 280 14.14 -15.75 0.87
N CYS A 281 12.94 -15.17 0.83
CA CYS A 281 11.73 -15.84 1.28
C CYS A 281 11.19 -16.82 0.22
N THR A 282 10.79 -16.33 -0.94
CA THR A 282 10.35 -17.16 -2.08
C THR A 282 11.40 -17.21 -3.18
N VAL A 283 12.34 -16.28 -3.19
CA VAL A 283 13.49 -16.23 -4.10
C VAL A 283 14.66 -16.93 -3.46
N ARG A 284 15.18 -17.96 -4.11
CA ARG A 284 16.35 -18.71 -3.64
C ARG A 284 17.62 -18.14 -4.26
N ASP A 285 18.22 -17.18 -3.57
CA ASP A 285 19.53 -16.63 -3.91
C ASP A 285 20.36 -16.52 -2.61
N PRO A 286 21.52 -17.17 -2.52
CA PRO A 286 22.36 -17.17 -1.32
C PRO A 286 22.92 -15.78 -0.95
N ARG A 287 22.84 -14.82 -1.85
CA ARG A 287 23.24 -13.42 -1.60
C ARG A 287 22.20 -12.61 -0.84
N LEU A 288 20.95 -13.08 -0.81
CA LEU A 288 19.87 -12.41 -0.12
C LEU A 288 19.95 -12.65 1.39
N ALA A 289 19.49 -11.65 2.16
CA ALA A 289 19.34 -11.82 3.60
C ALA A 289 18.33 -12.95 3.90
N ARG A 290 18.47 -13.59 5.07
CA ARG A 290 17.47 -14.54 5.52
C ARG A 290 16.11 -13.85 5.70
N PRO A 291 14.98 -14.56 5.51
CA PRO A 291 13.66 -14.01 5.79
C PRO A 291 13.57 -13.48 7.23
N VAL A 292 12.87 -12.37 7.41
CA VAL A 292 12.45 -11.91 8.74
C VAL A 292 11.24 -12.72 9.15
N THR A 293 11.25 -13.23 10.38
CA THR A 293 10.18 -14.08 10.92
C THR A 293 9.38 -13.36 12.00
N CYS A 294 8.25 -13.94 12.38
CA CYS A 294 7.46 -13.46 13.49
C CYS A 294 8.28 -13.42 14.78
N ARG A 295 9.17 -14.39 15.02
CA ARG A 295 10.07 -14.43 16.17
C ARG A 295 11.01 -13.22 16.22
N ASP A 296 11.49 -12.75 15.08
CA ASP A 296 12.38 -11.61 15.02
C ASP A 296 11.70 -10.29 15.50
N ILE A 297 10.39 -10.19 15.29
CA ILE A 297 9.63 -8.95 15.55
C ILE A 297 8.96 -8.93 16.92
N PHE A 298 8.43 -10.05 17.38
CA PHE A 298 7.66 -10.13 18.61
C PHE A 298 7.91 -11.37 19.45
N GLY A 299 9.07 -12.03 19.23
CA GLY A 299 9.46 -13.19 20.02
C GLY A 299 9.70 -12.88 21.51
N ASP A 300 10.05 -11.64 21.81
CA ASP A 300 10.30 -11.12 23.17
C ASP A 300 9.10 -10.40 23.79
N LEU A 301 7.98 -10.25 23.07
CA LEU A 301 6.78 -9.64 23.65
C LEU A 301 6.09 -10.61 24.61
N PRO A 302 5.69 -10.14 25.82
CA PRO A 302 4.90 -10.92 26.75
C PRO A 302 3.50 -11.19 26.17
N GLU A 303 2.81 -12.19 26.74
CA GLU A 303 1.39 -12.38 26.42
C GLU A 303 0.59 -11.13 26.81
N PRO A 304 -0.48 -10.79 26.09
CA PRO A 304 -1.25 -9.57 26.35
C PRO A 304 -1.73 -9.43 27.79
N ALA A 305 -2.09 -10.54 28.44
CA ALA A 305 -2.54 -10.54 29.84
C ALA A 305 -1.38 -10.27 30.85
N GLU A 306 -0.15 -10.49 30.44
CA GLU A 306 1.06 -10.30 31.26
C GLU A 306 1.77 -8.98 30.94
N SER A 307 1.34 -8.29 29.87
CA SER A 307 1.93 -7.03 29.44
C SER A 307 1.62 -5.91 30.43
N VAL A 308 2.63 -5.12 30.77
CA VAL A 308 2.48 -3.88 31.53
C VAL A 308 1.89 -2.75 30.69
N ASP A 309 1.90 -2.90 29.37
CA ASP A 309 1.33 -1.96 28.42
C ASP A 309 -0.19 -2.17 28.31
N LEU A 310 -0.96 -1.18 28.79
CA LEU A 310 -2.42 -1.21 28.75
C LEU A 310 -3.00 -1.37 27.32
N ALA A 311 -2.30 -0.88 26.30
CA ALA A 311 -2.75 -1.04 24.92
C ALA A 311 -2.63 -2.47 24.44
N GLN A 312 -1.63 -3.21 24.89
CA GLN A 312 -1.49 -4.64 24.60
C GLN A 312 -2.53 -5.49 25.34
N GLN A 313 -3.05 -5.03 26.48
CA GLN A 313 -4.11 -5.71 27.22
C GLN A 313 -5.48 -5.64 26.51
N ASN A 314 -5.67 -4.65 25.63
CA ASN A 314 -6.88 -4.49 24.83
C ASN A 314 -6.83 -5.37 23.57
N PHE A 315 -6.79 -6.66 23.73
CA PHE A 315 -6.85 -7.61 22.60
C PHE A 315 -8.23 -8.23 22.46
N SER A 316 -8.61 -8.52 21.24
CA SER A 316 -9.81 -9.27 20.92
C SER A 316 -9.51 -10.75 21.08
N GLY A 317 -10.10 -11.40 22.09
CA GLY A 317 -10.06 -12.85 22.20
C GLY A 317 -10.77 -13.48 21.00
N ALA A 318 -10.04 -14.08 20.04
CA ALA A 318 -10.67 -14.80 18.96
C ALA A 318 -11.37 -16.03 19.53
N LYS A 319 -12.60 -16.25 19.09
CA LYS A 319 -13.28 -17.52 19.34
C LYS A 319 -12.71 -18.55 18.37
N TYR A 320 -12.09 -19.59 18.89
CA TYR A 320 -11.76 -20.78 18.11
C TYR A 320 -13.06 -21.31 17.50
N MET A 321 -13.18 -21.27 16.20
CA MET A 321 -14.26 -21.92 15.47
C MET A 321 -13.68 -23.10 14.70
N ASP A 322 -13.99 -24.31 15.11
CA ASP A 322 -13.40 -25.60 14.73
C ASP A 322 -13.44 -25.98 13.24
N ASN A 323 -13.71 -25.10 12.30
CA ASN A 323 -14.01 -25.49 10.92
C ASN A 323 -13.11 -24.85 9.85
N GLY A 324 -11.81 -24.72 10.08
CA GLY A 324 -10.86 -24.39 9.01
C GLY A 324 -11.15 -23.06 8.32
N THR A 325 -11.86 -22.16 8.97
CA THR A 325 -12.09 -20.80 8.49
C THR A 325 -10.78 -20.02 8.56
N GLN A 326 -10.50 -19.32 7.51
CA GLN A 326 -9.31 -18.50 7.33
C GLN A 326 -9.16 -17.51 8.51
N GLY A 327 -8.04 -17.58 9.21
CA GLY A 327 -7.72 -16.66 10.33
C GLY A 327 -7.73 -17.33 11.71
N GLN A 328 -7.74 -18.62 11.79
CA GLN A 328 -7.75 -19.36 13.06
C GLN A 328 -6.53 -20.26 13.25
N THR A 329 -5.51 -20.05 12.44
CA THR A 329 -4.28 -20.83 12.52
C THR A 329 -3.32 -20.13 13.46
N GLU A 330 -2.72 -20.88 14.37
CA GLU A 330 -1.61 -20.40 15.21
C GLU A 330 -0.46 -19.90 14.33
N ILE A 331 0.08 -18.75 14.65
CA ILE A 331 1.24 -18.19 13.96
C ILE A 331 2.49 -18.97 14.39
N LEU A 332 3.17 -19.56 13.43
CA LEU A 332 4.49 -20.14 13.66
C LEU A 332 5.50 -19.00 13.85
N LEU A 333 6.11 -18.93 15.03
CA LEU A 333 7.09 -17.88 15.35
C LEU A 333 8.26 -17.87 14.35
N ASP A 334 8.72 -19.03 13.91
CA ASP A 334 9.82 -19.15 12.94
C ASP A 334 9.35 -19.02 11.48
N GLY A 335 8.09 -18.68 11.28
CA GLY A 335 7.45 -18.46 9.99
C GLY A 335 7.08 -17.01 9.74
N LEU A 336 6.31 -16.82 8.66
CA LEU A 336 5.69 -15.55 8.33
C LEU A 336 4.25 -15.52 8.83
N ALA A 337 3.80 -14.38 9.28
CA ALA A 337 2.39 -14.13 9.57
C ALA A 337 1.55 -14.16 8.28
N PRO A 338 0.30 -14.54 8.34
CA PRO A 338 -0.62 -14.42 7.23
C PRO A 338 -0.97 -12.95 6.96
N THR A 339 -1.52 -12.71 5.77
CA THR A 339 -1.93 -11.38 5.35
C THR A 339 -2.96 -10.76 6.28
N ILE A 340 -2.62 -9.63 6.93
CA ILE A 340 -3.55 -8.83 7.72
C ILE A 340 -4.61 -8.22 6.79
N ARG A 341 -5.88 -8.41 7.12
CA ARG A 341 -7.02 -7.95 6.34
C ARG A 341 -7.74 -6.81 7.05
N SER A 342 -8.51 -6.03 6.29
CA SER A 342 -9.36 -4.97 6.83
C SER A 342 -10.66 -5.48 7.49
N GLU A 343 -10.98 -6.74 7.35
CA GLU A 343 -12.20 -7.34 7.88
C GLU A 343 -12.06 -7.67 9.37
N HIS A 344 -13.08 -7.31 10.16
CA HIS A 344 -13.05 -7.35 11.63
C HIS A 344 -13.40 -8.68 12.26
N HIS A 345 -13.88 -9.65 11.51
CA HIS A 345 -14.52 -10.82 12.10
C HIS A 345 -13.69 -12.09 11.90
N GLY A 346 -13.02 -12.52 12.97
CA GLY A 346 -12.46 -13.85 13.09
C GLY A 346 -11.11 -14.11 12.41
N ASN A 347 -10.44 -13.07 11.90
CA ASN A 347 -9.14 -13.21 11.23
C ASN A 347 -7.99 -12.66 12.05
N ILE A 348 -8.13 -12.59 13.37
CA ILE A 348 -7.04 -12.24 14.27
C ILE A 348 -6.33 -13.53 14.61
N GLU A 349 -5.08 -13.59 14.23
CA GLU A 349 -4.23 -14.73 14.49
C GLU A 349 -3.46 -14.49 15.78
N PHE A 350 -3.34 -15.53 16.60
CA PHE A 350 -2.69 -15.46 17.89
C PHE A 350 -1.28 -15.96 17.78
N ARG A 351 -0.43 -15.34 18.56
CA ARG A 351 0.79 -15.95 19.04
C ARG A 351 0.46 -16.77 20.30
N ARG A 352 0.71 -18.08 20.30
CA ARG A 352 0.92 -18.82 21.53
C ARG A 352 2.39 -18.77 21.88
N LEU A 353 2.70 -18.37 23.09
CA LEU A 353 3.97 -18.72 23.69
C LEU A 353 3.91 -20.23 23.92
N SER A 354 4.78 -20.99 23.25
CA SER A 354 4.97 -22.40 23.60
C SER A 354 5.33 -22.44 25.07
N ALA A 355 4.56 -23.18 25.85
CA ALA A 355 4.90 -23.51 27.22
C ALA A 355 6.23 -24.25 27.27
#